data_f8399d54f525625ab95c9eba07f41fc1
#
_entry.id   f8399d54f525625ab95c9eba07f41fc1
#
_cell.length_a   1.000
_cell.length_b   1.000
_cell.length_c   1.000
_cell.angle_alpha   90.00
_cell.angle_beta   90.00
_cell.angle_gamma   90.00
#
_symmetry.space_group_name_H-M   'P 1'
#
loop_
_entity.id
_entity.type
_entity.pdbx_description
1 polymer ?
#
loop_
_entity_poly.entity_id
_entity_poly.type
_entity_poly.pdbx_seq_one_letter_code
_entity_poly.pdbx_strand_id
1 'polypeptide(L)'
;MCGIAGSSDLEKAYTLYKLNLKRGSHSSGFMALSFQEDKECISLVEKAKGIFNLNLLKQRIKDLDNVCNFSYFAFHSRAPTNSTETIWKESHTHPFNNDSYYVAHNGIISNFKSFPEHSSFEVDSSIIPYLLTKNHNISQTYSKLQGLLTSWVFTGKKFYVVKAGSSLWVEKDSFSSSEFENAERIKEDGVILELKDNFLTVKDSFKYTNPYFI
;
A
#
# COMPACT_ATOMS: atom_id res chain seq x y z
N MET A 1 14.10 3.73 -2.51
CA MET A 1 12.99 2.72 -2.46
C MET A 1 11.88 3.26 -1.59
N CYS A 2 10.63 2.97 -1.93
CA CYS A 2 9.46 3.33 -1.14
C CYS A 2 9.33 2.48 0.14
N GLY A 3 8.37 2.80 0.99
CA GLY A 3 8.00 2.02 2.15
C GLY A 3 6.49 1.98 2.35
N ILE A 4 5.97 0.87 2.84
CA ILE A 4 4.58 0.70 3.24
C ILE A 4 4.50 0.30 4.70
N ALA A 5 3.47 0.74 5.39
CA ALA A 5 3.19 0.39 6.79
C ALA A 5 1.69 0.44 7.07
N GLY A 6 1.24 -0.28 8.09
CA GLY A 6 -0.14 -0.22 8.56
C GLY A 6 -0.36 -0.93 9.88
N SER A 7 -1.44 -0.57 10.57
CA SER A 7 -1.91 -1.15 11.84
C SER A 7 -3.33 -0.66 12.14
N SER A 8 -4.05 -1.38 13.02
CA SER A 8 -5.29 -0.89 13.62
C SER A 8 -5.07 0.23 14.64
N ASP A 9 -3.86 0.39 15.15
CA ASP A 9 -3.46 1.49 16.02
C ASP A 9 -2.78 2.61 15.20
N LEU A 10 -3.34 3.80 15.18
CA LEU A 10 -2.82 4.95 14.43
C LEU A 10 -1.40 5.35 14.87
N GLU A 11 -1.10 5.33 16.16
CA GLU A 11 0.22 5.69 16.71
C GLU A 11 1.27 4.68 16.27
N LYS A 12 0.92 3.40 16.34
CA LYS A 12 1.76 2.30 15.86
C LYS A 12 1.96 2.39 14.34
N ALA A 13 0.89 2.55 13.56
CA ALA A 13 0.97 2.72 12.11
C ALA A 13 1.88 3.89 11.71
N TYR A 14 1.75 5.03 12.41
CA TYR A 14 2.59 6.21 12.19
C TYR A 14 4.06 5.96 12.60
N THR A 15 4.30 5.22 13.68
CA THR A 15 5.65 4.84 14.09
C THR A 15 6.31 3.93 13.05
N LEU A 16 5.58 2.94 12.54
CA LEU A 16 6.04 2.07 11.45
C LEU A 16 6.29 2.86 10.14
N TYR A 17 5.43 3.81 9.82
CA TYR A 17 5.64 4.72 8.71
C TYR A 17 6.95 5.52 8.88
N LYS A 18 7.23 6.07 10.07
CA LYS A 18 8.48 6.79 10.34
C LYS A 18 9.73 5.92 10.15
N LEU A 19 9.68 4.64 10.51
CA LEU A 19 10.78 3.70 10.25
C LEU A 19 11.09 3.57 8.74
N ASN A 20 10.08 3.75 7.89
CA ASN A 20 10.24 3.68 6.44
C ASN A 20 10.73 4.98 5.78
N LEU A 21 10.75 6.12 6.49
CA LEU A 21 11.20 7.41 5.93
C LEU A 21 12.66 7.40 5.48
N LYS A 22 13.51 6.56 6.09
CA LYS A 22 14.87 6.30 5.63
C LYS A 22 14.95 5.70 4.22
N ARG A 23 13.86 5.09 3.75
CA ARG A 23 13.74 4.52 2.40
C ARG A 23 13.30 5.57 1.38
N GLY A 24 12.55 6.59 1.81
CA GLY A 24 12.10 7.70 0.98
C GLY A 24 11.15 8.62 1.74
N SER A 25 11.34 9.92 1.58
CA SER A 25 10.55 10.97 2.25
C SER A 25 10.13 12.10 1.31
N HIS A 26 10.13 11.84 -0.01
CA HIS A 26 9.77 12.83 -1.02
C HIS A 26 8.29 13.19 -0.97
N SER A 27 7.43 12.19 -0.83
CA SER A 27 5.99 12.36 -0.61
C SER A 27 5.43 11.20 0.20
N SER A 28 4.26 11.40 0.77
CA SER A 28 3.60 10.43 1.62
C SER A 28 2.14 10.27 1.27
N GLY A 29 1.63 9.06 1.42
CA GLY A 29 0.24 8.72 1.32
C GLY A 29 -0.27 8.08 2.60
N PHE A 30 -1.53 8.34 2.90
CA PHE A 30 -2.23 7.83 4.07
C PHE A 30 -3.63 7.38 3.68
N MET A 31 -4.09 6.32 4.32
CA MET A 31 -5.46 5.86 4.23
C MET A 31 -5.95 5.42 5.61
N ALA A 32 -7.09 5.94 6.06
CA ALA A 32 -7.83 5.43 7.21
C ALA A 32 -9.07 4.71 6.72
N LEU A 33 -9.38 3.56 7.31
CA LEU A 33 -10.47 2.68 6.92
C LEU A 33 -11.41 2.45 8.11
N SER A 34 -12.72 2.54 7.83
CA SER A 34 -13.78 2.12 8.73
C SER A 34 -14.45 0.88 8.13
N PHE A 35 -14.20 -0.28 8.73
CA PHE A 35 -14.90 -1.52 8.36
C PHE A 35 -16.24 -1.56 9.09
N GLN A 36 -17.34 -1.52 8.34
CA GLN A 36 -18.71 -1.68 8.86
C GLN A 36 -19.28 -2.99 8.34
N GLU A 37 -19.85 -3.79 9.23
CA GLU A 37 -20.58 -4.99 8.82
C GLU A 37 -21.73 -4.60 7.88
N ASP A 38 -21.81 -5.27 6.74
CA ASP A 38 -22.85 -5.12 5.71
C ASP A 38 -22.99 -3.74 5.04
N LYS A 39 -22.04 -2.82 5.25
CA LYS A 39 -22.01 -1.51 4.58
C LYS A 39 -20.73 -1.31 3.76
N GLU A 40 -20.78 -0.33 2.86
CA GLU A 40 -19.56 0.13 2.18
C GLU A 40 -18.58 0.69 3.22
N CYS A 41 -17.32 0.24 3.14
CA CYS A 41 -16.27 0.78 3.98
C CYS A 41 -16.02 2.24 3.65
N ILE A 42 -16.04 3.09 4.66
CA ILE A 42 -15.66 4.49 4.51
C ILE A 42 -14.13 4.58 4.56
N SER A 43 -13.56 5.36 3.66
CA SER A 43 -12.12 5.61 3.64
C SER A 43 -11.81 7.10 3.61
N LEU A 44 -10.82 7.50 4.40
CA LEU A 44 -10.16 8.80 4.30
C LEU A 44 -8.82 8.61 3.61
N VAL A 45 -8.57 9.34 2.54
CA VAL A 45 -7.30 9.31 1.79
C VAL A 45 -6.66 10.69 1.84
N GLU A 46 -5.39 10.73 2.26
CA GLU A 46 -4.59 11.95 2.29
C GLU A 46 -3.27 11.73 1.58
N LYS A 47 -2.81 12.74 0.85
CA LYS A 47 -1.52 12.77 0.16
C LYS A 47 -0.79 14.05 0.49
N ALA A 48 0.51 13.96 0.73
CA ALA A 48 1.33 15.10 1.11
C ALA A 48 2.69 15.12 0.42
N LYS A 49 3.21 16.31 0.18
CA LYS A 49 4.63 16.52 -0.06
C LYS A 49 5.38 16.30 1.26
N GLY A 50 6.43 15.46 1.23
CA GLY A 50 7.22 15.19 2.43
C GLY A 50 6.50 14.27 3.41
N ILE A 51 6.55 14.62 4.69
CA ILE A 51 6.18 13.77 5.82
C ILE A 51 4.88 14.27 6.45
N PHE A 52 3.97 13.35 6.80
CA PHE A 52 2.77 13.68 7.56
C PHE A 52 3.09 14.14 8.99
N ASN A 53 2.29 15.06 9.48
CA ASN A 53 2.23 15.44 10.89
C ASN A 53 1.12 14.62 11.57
N LEU A 54 1.48 13.85 12.61
CA LEU A 54 0.54 12.98 13.32
C LEU A 54 -0.64 13.77 13.96
N ASN A 55 -0.37 14.93 14.54
CA ASN A 55 -1.43 15.73 15.18
C ASN A 55 -2.44 16.24 14.15
N LEU A 56 -1.99 16.62 12.96
CA LEU A 56 -2.90 17.02 11.88
C LEU A 56 -3.73 15.82 11.38
N LEU A 57 -3.13 14.62 11.25
CA LEU A 57 -3.89 13.42 10.90
C LEU A 57 -4.93 13.06 11.96
N LYS A 58 -4.56 13.13 13.26
CA LYS A 58 -5.49 12.93 14.37
C LYS A 58 -6.67 13.91 14.32
N GLN A 59 -6.39 15.18 14.03
CA GLN A 59 -7.44 16.18 13.90
C GLN A 59 -8.38 15.86 12.73
N ARG A 60 -7.85 15.51 11.57
CA ARG A 60 -8.63 15.10 10.38
C ARG A 60 -9.51 13.88 10.66
N ILE A 61 -8.98 12.89 11.34
CA ILE A 61 -9.73 11.69 11.74
C ILE A 61 -10.85 12.09 12.70
N LYS A 62 -10.54 12.89 13.73
CA LYS A 62 -11.51 13.35 14.71
C LYS A 62 -12.64 14.17 14.10
N ASP A 63 -12.37 15.01 13.11
CA ASP A 63 -13.37 15.80 12.40
C ASP A 63 -14.41 14.91 11.69
N LEU A 64 -14.05 13.65 11.41
CA LEU A 64 -14.89 12.66 10.75
C LEU A 64 -15.45 11.60 11.71
N ASP A 65 -15.01 11.54 12.97
CA ASP A 65 -15.39 10.51 13.95
C ASP A 65 -16.90 10.45 14.22
N ASN A 66 -17.61 11.55 14.03
CA ASN A 66 -19.09 11.57 14.15
C ASN A 66 -19.80 10.79 13.04
N VAL A 67 -19.09 10.49 11.94
CA VAL A 67 -19.64 9.81 10.75
C VAL A 67 -18.94 8.45 10.52
N CYS A 68 -17.67 8.34 10.89
CA CYS A 68 -16.80 7.20 10.57
C CYS A 68 -16.02 6.75 11.80
N ASN A 69 -16.17 5.48 12.17
CA ASN A 69 -15.30 4.85 13.18
C ASN A 69 -14.12 4.19 12.45
N PHE A 70 -13.02 4.93 12.28
CA PHE A 70 -11.83 4.40 11.62
C PHE A 70 -11.13 3.38 12.51
N SER A 71 -10.88 2.19 11.99
CA SER A 71 -10.32 1.05 12.71
C SER A 71 -9.03 0.49 12.10
N TYR A 72 -8.57 1.04 10.95
CA TYR A 72 -7.31 0.63 10.34
C TYR A 72 -6.65 1.78 9.59
N PHE A 73 -5.31 1.84 9.66
CA PHE A 73 -4.51 2.95 9.15
C PHE A 73 -3.34 2.43 8.33
N ALA A 74 -3.22 2.86 7.09
CA ALA A 74 -2.16 2.45 6.19
C ALA A 74 -1.41 3.65 5.62
N PHE A 75 -0.08 3.53 5.53
CA PHE A 75 0.82 4.56 5.05
C PHE A 75 1.66 4.09 3.89
N HIS A 76 2.10 5.06 3.11
CA HIS A 76 3.15 4.92 2.11
C HIS A 76 4.14 6.07 2.22
N SER A 77 5.44 5.78 2.14
CA SER A 77 6.50 6.77 1.99
C SER A 77 7.20 6.58 0.63
N ARG A 78 7.29 7.64 -0.16
CA ARG A 78 7.81 7.59 -1.53
C ARG A 78 9.24 8.08 -1.60
N ALA A 79 10.10 7.31 -2.27
CA ALA A 79 11.33 7.81 -2.87
C ALA A 79 11.08 8.08 -4.36
N PRO A 80 11.54 9.20 -4.94
CA PRO A 80 11.45 9.41 -6.37
C PRO A 80 12.29 8.35 -7.09
N THR A 81 11.78 7.82 -8.18
CA THR A 81 12.50 6.83 -9.00
C THR A 81 13.51 7.48 -9.94
N ASN A 82 13.34 8.78 -10.21
CA ASN A 82 14.23 9.55 -11.06
C ASN A 82 14.78 10.76 -10.29
N SER A 83 16.09 10.98 -10.37
CA SER A 83 16.78 12.14 -9.78
C SER A 83 16.31 13.50 -10.35
N THR A 84 15.61 13.48 -11.47
CA THR A 84 15.04 14.68 -12.14
C THR A 84 13.66 15.07 -11.64
N GLU A 85 13.01 14.24 -10.80
CA GLU A 85 11.68 14.55 -10.27
C GLU A 85 11.79 15.55 -9.11
N THR A 86 11.94 16.82 -9.45
CA THR A 86 12.08 17.92 -8.48
C THR A 86 10.75 18.52 -8.04
N ILE A 87 9.69 18.29 -8.83
CA ILE A 87 8.35 18.85 -8.59
C ILE A 87 7.45 17.77 -8.05
N TRP A 88 6.89 18.00 -6.85
CA TRP A 88 5.88 17.12 -6.29
C TRP A 88 4.56 17.27 -7.06
N LYS A 89 3.94 16.12 -7.38
CA LYS A 89 2.59 16.02 -7.92
C LYS A 89 1.76 15.07 -7.06
N GLU A 90 0.54 15.44 -6.74
CA GLU A 90 -0.40 14.57 -6.05
C GLU A 90 -0.70 13.32 -6.86
N SER A 91 -0.86 13.47 -8.19
CA SER A 91 -1.07 12.36 -9.14
C SER A 91 0.07 11.33 -9.17
N HIS A 92 1.27 11.68 -8.66
CA HIS A 92 2.41 10.77 -8.55
C HIS A 92 2.58 10.18 -7.15
N THR A 93 1.66 10.49 -6.23
CA THR A 93 1.73 10.07 -4.82
C THR A 93 0.70 8.98 -4.54
N HIS A 94 1.15 7.89 -3.92
CA HIS A 94 0.28 6.81 -3.45
C HIS A 94 -0.69 7.29 -2.34
N PRO A 95 -1.81 6.57 -2.11
CA PRO A 95 -2.28 5.45 -2.89
C PRO A 95 -2.82 5.90 -4.25
N PHE A 96 -2.64 5.04 -5.26
CA PHE A 96 -3.36 5.19 -6.52
C PHE A 96 -4.70 4.48 -6.42
N ASN A 97 -5.70 4.97 -7.14
CA ASN A 97 -7.02 4.34 -7.14
C ASN A 97 -7.61 4.25 -8.55
N ASN A 98 -8.45 3.24 -8.72
CA ASN A 98 -9.40 3.12 -9.82
C ASN A 98 -10.67 2.45 -9.26
N ASP A 99 -11.81 3.10 -9.44
CA ASP A 99 -13.06 2.74 -8.76
C ASP A 99 -12.84 2.53 -7.24
N SER A 100 -13.24 1.38 -6.72
CA SER A 100 -13.10 1.03 -5.31
C SER A 100 -11.73 0.48 -4.90
N TYR A 101 -10.81 0.26 -5.87
CA TYR A 101 -9.49 -0.29 -5.58
C TYR A 101 -8.49 0.82 -5.27
N TYR A 102 -7.84 0.75 -4.11
CA TYR A 102 -6.74 1.63 -3.72
C TYR A 102 -5.48 0.79 -3.49
N VAL A 103 -4.35 1.26 -4.01
CA VAL A 103 -3.08 0.53 -3.94
C VAL A 103 -1.94 1.46 -3.58
N ALA A 104 -1.12 1.06 -2.61
CA ALA A 104 0.21 1.64 -2.43
C ALA A 104 1.28 0.58 -2.62
N HIS A 105 2.23 0.87 -3.49
CA HIS A 105 3.21 -0.05 -4.01
C HIS A 105 4.63 0.35 -3.60
N ASN A 106 5.36 -0.59 -3.03
CA ASN A 106 6.79 -0.48 -2.74
C ASN A 106 7.57 -1.35 -3.72
N GLY A 107 7.96 -0.75 -4.84
CA GLY A 107 8.72 -1.48 -5.87
C GLY A 107 8.76 -0.77 -7.21
N ILE A 108 8.98 -1.57 -8.25
CA ILE A 108 9.04 -1.14 -9.66
C ILE A 108 8.43 -2.26 -10.50
N ILE A 109 7.52 -1.92 -11.39
CA ILE A 109 6.93 -2.87 -12.36
C ILE A 109 7.81 -2.89 -13.62
N SER A 110 8.65 -3.91 -13.75
CA SER A 110 9.63 -3.99 -14.84
C SER A 110 9.00 -4.22 -16.21
N ASN A 111 7.86 -4.90 -16.26
CA ASN A 111 7.10 -5.13 -17.50
C ASN A 111 5.98 -4.11 -17.74
N PHE A 112 6.03 -2.94 -17.10
CA PHE A 112 5.00 -1.90 -17.24
C PHE A 112 4.68 -1.56 -18.71
N LYS A 113 5.73 -1.39 -19.54
CA LYS A 113 5.59 -1.04 -20.95
C LYS A 113 4.97 -2.14 -21.82
N SER A 114 4.84 -3.37 -21.32
CA SER A 114 4.18 -4.46 -22.07
C SER A 114 2.66 -4.40 -22.01
N PHE A 115 2.10 -3.60 -21.11
CA PHE A 115 0.65 -3.41 -21.03
C PHE A 115 0.17 -2.40 -22.09
N PRO A 116 -0.88 -2.73 -22.86
CA PRO A 116 -1.38 -1.84 -23.92
C PRO A 116 -1.72 -0.42 -23.42
N GLU A 117 -2.23 -0.34 -22.19
CA GLU A 117 -2.68 0.90 -21.58
C GLU A 117 -1.57 1.70 -20.88
N HIS A 118 -0.32 1.24 -20.90
CA HIS A 118 0.79 1.86 -20.18
C HIS A 118 0.95 3.36 -20.46
N SER A 119 0.66 3.81 -21.68
CA SER A 119 0.78 5.21 -22.07
C SER A 119 -0.23 6.15 -21.38
N SER A 120 -1.29 5.59 -20.79
CA SER A 120 -2.28 6.34 -20.01
C SER A 120 -1.83 6.63 -18.57
N PHE A 121 -0.69 6.13 -18.15
CA PHE A 121 -0.20 6.24 -16.77
C PHE A 121 1.19 6.88 -16.71
N GLU A 122 1.34 7.95 -15.92
CA GLU A 122 2.63 8.61 -15.69
C GLU A 122 3.54 7.83 -14.71
N VAL A 123 2.94 7.00 -13.85
CA VAL A 123 3.63 6.17 -12.84
C VAL A 123 3.24 4.71 -13.02
N ASP A 124 4.22 3.83 -13.05
CA ASP A 124 4.02 2.38 -13.25
C ASP A 124 3.03 1.77 -12.25
N SER A 125 3.11 2.17 -11.00
CA SER A 125 2.26 1.66 -9.92
C SER A 125 0.78 1.98 -10.10
N SER A 126 0.42 3.04 -10.85
CA SER A 126 -0.97 3.45 -11.05
C SER A 126 -1.75 2.50 -11.98
N ILE A 127 -1.05 1.61 -12.70
CA ILE A 127 -1.69 0.56 -13.49
C ILE A 127 -2.32 -0.54 -12.61
N ILE A 128 -1.82 -0.77 -11.39
CA ILE A 128 -2.28 -1.87 -10.54
C ILE A 128 -3.77 -1.76 -10.22
N PRO A 129 -4.30 -0.64 -9.67
CA PRO A 129 -5.73 -0.52 -9.37
C PRO A 129 -6.59 -0.64 -10.64
N TYR A 130 -6.12 -0.14 -11.78
CA TYR A 130 -6.80 -0.31 -13.07
C TYR A 130 -6.92 -1.79 -13.48
N LEU A 131 -5.84 -2.56 -13.37
CA LEU A 131 -5.88 -4.00 -13.68
C LEU A 131 -6.75 -4.77 -12.67
N LEU A 132 -6.77 -4.36 -11.41
CA LEU A 132 -7.65 -4.95 -10.38
C LEU A 132 -9.13 -4.70 -10.71
N THR A 133 -9.50 -3.52 -11.16
CA THR A 133 -10.86 -3.23 -11.62
C THR A 133 -11.29 -4.11 -12.80
N LYS A 134 -10.36 -4.41 -13.72
CA LYS A 134 -10.65 -5.31 -14.85
C LYS A 134 -10.76 -6.79 -14.46
N ASN A 135 -9.88 -7.25 -13.56
CA ASN A 135 -9.78 -8.68 -13.26
C ASN A 135 -10.59 -9.11 -12.02
N HIS A 136 -10.88 -8.18 -11.10
CA HIS A 136 -11.51 -8.42 -9.79
C HIS A 136 -10.84 -9.52 -8.94
N ASN A 137 -9.57 -9.85 -9.25
CA ASN A 137 -8.81 -10.91 -8.59
C ASN A 137 -7.35 -10.47 -8.40
N ILE A 138 -6.90 -10.41 -7.13
CA ILE A 138 -5.56 -9.93 -6.77
C ILE A 138 -4.50 -10.90 -7.28
N SER A 139 -4.64 -12.20 -7.01
CA SER A 139 -3.69 -13.24 -7.41
C SER A 139 -3.49 -13.25 -8.94
N GLN A 140 -4.59 -13.22 -9.70
CA GLN A 140 -4.54 -13.17 -11.16
C GLN A 140 -3.92 -11.87 -11.70
N THR A 141 -4.16 -10.74 -11.05
CA THR A 141 -3.57 -9.45 -11.43
C THR A 141 -2.08 -9.45 -11.19
N TYR A 142 -1.65 -9.81 -9.98
CA TYR A 142 -0.24 -9.80 -9.61
C TYR A 142 0.60 -10.85 -10.34
N SER A 143 0.02 -11.98 -10.74
CA SER A 143 0.73 -12.99 -11.56
C SER A 143 1.12 -12.51 -12.96
N LYS A 144 0.49 -11.45 -13.47
CA LYS A 144 0.82 -10.82 -14.76
C LYS A 144 1.90 -9.74 -14.65
N LEU A 145 2.19 -9.28 -13.43
CA LEU A 145 3.18 -8.24 -13.17
C LEU A 145 4.56 -8.87 -12.93
N GLN A 146 5.60 -8.17 -13.37
CA GLN A 146 6.99 -8.52 -13.11
C GLN A 146 7.69 -7.35 -12.42
N GLY A 147 8.60 -7.64 -11.50
CA GLY A 147 9.32 -6.61 -10.77
C GLY A 147 9.26 -6.80 -9.26
N LEU A 148 9.52 -5.76 -8.51
CA LEU A 148 9.31 -5.72 -7.06
C LEU A 148 7.89 -5.19 -6.81
N LEU A 149 7.01 -6.01 -6.23
CA LEU A 149 5.56 -5.77 -6.26
C LEU A 149 4.91 -5.72 -4.86
N THR A 150 5.71 -5.62 -3.77
CA THR A 150 5.15 -5.59 -2.42
C THR A 150 4.28 -4.35 -2.23
N SER A 151 3.03 -4.55 -1.79
CA SER A 151 2.03 -3.50 -1.75
C SER A 151 0.94 -3.78 -0.72
N TRP A 152 0.19 -2.75 -0.33
CA TRP A 152 -1.11 -2.95 0.25
C TRP A 152 -2.21 -2.61 -0.78
N VAL A 153 -3.34 -3.29 -0.65
CA VAL A 153 -4.49 -3.19 -1.54
C VAL A 153 -5.77 -3.11 -0.72
N PHE A 154 -6.57 -2.08 -0.95
CA PHE A 154 -7.93 -2.00 -0.44
C PHE A 154 -8.91 -2.14 -1.61
N THR A 155 -9.94 -2.97 -1.46
CA THR A 155 -10.89 -3.33 -2.53
C THR A 155 -12.26 -2.65 -2.38
N GLY A 156 -12.36 -1.61 -1.54
CA GLY A 156 -13.64 -1.03 -1.13
C GLY A 156 -14.34 -1.81 0.01
N LYS A 157 -13.93 -3.06 0.26
CA LYS A 157 -14.52 -3.91 1.31
C LYS A 157 -13.48 -4.60 2.19
N LYS A 158 -12.34 -4.97 1.63
CA LYS A 158 -11.32 -5.78 2.29
C LYS A 158 -9.94 -5.17 2.09
N PHE A 159 -9.08 -5.39 3.07
CA PHE A 159 -7.70 -4.94 3.03
C PHE A 159 -6.74 -6.13 2.92
N TYR A 160 -5.77 -6.00 2.02
CA TYR A 160 -4.78 -7.01 1.72
C TYR A 160 -3.38 -6.43 1.75
N VAL A 161 -2.39 -7.29 2.06
CA VAL A 161 -0.97 -6.99 1.85
C VAL A 161 -0.38 -8.06 0.95
N VAL A 162 0.21 -7.64 -0.15
CA VAL A 162 0.87 -8.51 -1.13
C VAL A 162 2.37 -8.45 -0.90
N LYS A 163 3.00 -9.62 -0.75
CA LYS A 163 4.45 -9.76 -0.62
C LYS A 163 5.03 -10.35 -1.90
N ALA A 164 5.83 -9.54 -2.62
CA ALA A 164 6.56 -10.01 -3.79
C ALA A 164 7.81 -9.16 -4.05
N GLY A 165 8.97 -9.73 -3.81
CA GLY A 165 10.30 -9.17 -4.08
C GLY A 165 10.83 -8.19 -3.03
N SER A 166 10.06 -7.21 -2.54
CA SER A 166 10.51 -6.29 -1.49
C SER A 166 10.25 -6.85 -0.09
N SER A 167 11.00 -6.38 0.91
CA SER A 167 10.85 -6.83 2.30
C SER A 167 9.47 -6.49 2.88
N LEU A 168 8.95 -7.43 3.69
CA LEU A 168 7.72 -7.27 4.46
C LEU A 168 7.90 -7.94 5.82
N TRP A 169 7.56 -7.21 6.87
CA TRP A 169 7.55 -7.64 8.25
C TRP A 169 6.14 -7.50 8.79
N VAL A 170 5.68 -8.49 9.56
CA VAL A 170 4.29 -8.57 10.04
C VAL A 170 4.26 -8.99 11.52
N GLU A 171 3.42 -8.34 12.30
CA GLU A 171 3.07 -8.72 13.67
C GLU A 171 1.57 -8.48 13.88
N LYS A 172 0.78 -9.54 14.03
CA LYS A 172 -0.69 -9.53 14.10
C LYS A 172 -1.31 -8.81 12.88
N ASP A 173 -1.91 -7.66 13.10
CA ASP A 173 -2.52 -6.79 12.07
C ASP A 173 -1.55 -5.75 11.50
N SER A 174 -0.38 -5.62 12.10
CA SER A 174 0.61 -4.59 11.75
C SER A 174 1.59 -5.10 10.73
N PHE A 175 1.97 -4.23 9.79
CA PHE A 175 2.99 -4.54 8.78
C PHE A 175 3.90 -3.35 8.48
N SER A 176 5.11 -3.65 8.01
CA SER A 176 6.07 -2.64 7.55
C SER A 176 7.06 -3.20 6.54
N SER A 177 7.55 -2.35 5.65
CA SER A 177 8.70 -2.65 4.78
C SER A 177 10.02 -2.70 5.54
N SER A 178 10.08 -2.16 6.75
CA SER A 178 11.23 -2.18 7.66
C SER A 178 10.93 -3.06 8.86
N GLU A 179 11.95 -3.71 9.40
CA GLU A 179 11.88 -4.50 10.63
C GLU A 179 11.40 -3.65 11.80
N PHE A 180 10.59 -4.25 12.66
CA PHE A 180 10.11 -3.66 13.90
C PHE A 180 9.96 -4.73 14.98
N GLU A 181 9.75 -4.30 16.22
CA GLU A 181 9.73 -5.16 17.38
C GLU A 181 8.67 -6.27 17.28
N ASN A 182 9.05 -7.50 17.63
CA ASN A 182 8.25 -8.73 17.56
C ASN A 182 7.69 -9.10 16.18
N ALA A 183 8.11 -8.42 15.12
CA ALA A 183 7.64 -8.73 13.78
C ALA A 183 8.40 -9.89 13.14
N GLU A 184 7.68 -10.75 12.46
CA GLU A 184 8.24 -11.81 11.63
C GLU A 184 8.38 -11.37 10.18
N ARG A 185 9.51 -11.72 9.57
CA ARG A 185 9.73 -11.47 8.15
C ARG A 185 8.99 -12.51 7.31
N ILE A 186 8.13 -12.04 6.42
CA ILE A 186 7.56 -12.90 5.36
C ILE A 186 8.67 -13.20 4.35
N LYS A 187 9.10 -14.46 4.29
CA LYS A 187 10.20 -14.91 3.41
C LYS A 187 9.71 -15.26 2.02
N GLU A 188 8.57 -15.91 1.94
CA GLU A 188 7.97 -16.38 0.68
C GLU A 188 7.48 -15.19 -0.16
N ASP A 189 7.75 -15.26 -1.46
CA ASP A 189 7.23 -14.33 -2.46
C ASP A 189 5.96 -14.87 -3.12
N GLY A 190 5.14 -13.97 -3.65
CA GLY A 190 3.85 -14.34 -4.25
C GLY A 190 2.78 -14.64 -3.21
N VAL A 191 2.89 -14.09 -2.01
CA VAL A 191 1.93 -14.30 -0.91
C VAL A 191 0.99 -13.11 -0.79
N ILE A 192 -0.30 -13.41 -0.59
CA ILE A 192 -1.37 -12.43 -0.33
C ILE A 192 -1.89 -12.67 1.07
N LEU A 193 -1.75 -11.66 1.93
CA LEU A 193 -2.31 -11.64 3.28
C LEU A 193 -3.63 -10.85 3.26
N GLU A 194 -4.66 -11.35 3.94
CA GLU A 194 -5.93 -10.65 4.19
C GLU A 194 -5.96 -10.19 5.64
N LEU A 195 -6.36 -8.95 5.87
CA LEU A 195 -6.68 -8.45 7.21
C LEU A 195 -8.05 -8.99 7.61
N LYS A 196 -8.07 -9.81 8.65
CA LYS A 196 -9.28 -10.39 9.22
C LYS A 196 -9.11 -10.59 10.72
N ASP A 197 -10.13 -10.22 11.50
CA ASP A 197 -10.16 -10.41 12.97
C ASP A 197 -8.89 -9.87 13.68
N ASN A 198 -8.39 -8.71 13.25
CA ASN A 198 -7.15 -8.07 13.72
C ASN A 198 -5.87 -8.91 13.49
N PHE A 199 -5.86 -9.74 12.44
CA PHE A 199 -4.68 -10.48 12.00
C PHE A 199 -4.51 -10.37 10.48
N LEU A 200 -3.26 -10.29 10.05
CA LEU A 200 -2.87 -10.50 8.67
C LEU A 200 -2.56 -11.99 8.47
N THR A 201 -3.44 -12.68 7.78
CA THR A 201 -3.32 -14.13 7.56
C THR A 201 -3.19 -14.44 6.07
N VAL A 202 -2.45 -15.50 5.74
CA VAL A 202 -2.30 -15.94 4.34
C VAL A 202 -3.66 -16.32 3.79
N LYS A 203 -4.06 -15.64 2.73
CA LYS A 203 -5.33 -15.86 2.03
C LYS A 203 -5.16 -16.59 0.72
N ASP A 204 -4.13 -16.26 -0.03
CA ASP A 204 -3.91 -16.76 -1.39
C ASP A 204 -2.42 -16.62 -1.74
N SER A 205 -2.02 -17.18 -2.86
CA SER A 205 -0.69 -17.05 -3.42
C SER A 205 -0.75 -17.00 -4.95
N PHE A 206 0.32 -16.52 -5.56
CA PHE A 206 0.48 -16.50 -7.01
C PHE A 206 1.92 -16.84 -7.40
N LYS A 207 2.09 -17.36 -8.61
CA LYS A 207 3.42 -17.62 -9.15
C LYS A 207 4.14 -16.29 -9.36
N TYR A 208 5.21 -16.09 -8.60
CA TYR A 208 6.06 -14.91 -8.70
C TYR A 208 7.46 -15.32 -9.18
N THR A 209 8.02 -14.54 -10.09
CA THR A 209 9.42 -14.68 -10.52
C THR A 209 10.10 -13.34 -10.32
N ASN A 210 11.12 -13.32 -9.47
CA ASN A 210 11.90 -12.13 -9.25
C ASN A 210 12.81 -11.88 -10.47
N PRO A 211 12.64 -10.79 -11.23
CA PRO A 211 13.41 -10.54 -12.43
C PRO A 211 14.88 -10.15 -12.17
N TYR A 212 15.23 -9.89 -10.91
CA TYR A 212 16.59 -9.48 -10.50
C TYR A 212 17.42 -10.64 -9.90
N PHE A 213 16.83 -11.83 -9.78
CA PHE A 213 17.49 -13.05 -9.35
C PHE A 213 17.27 -14.15 -10.41
N ILE A 214 18.05 -14.09 -11.47
CA ILE A 214 18.24 -15.17 -12.44
C ILE A 214 19.60 -15.81 -12.20
#